data_4529ffa90b4fe10e29a79aeb1add6263
#
_entry.id   4529ffa90b4fe10e29a79aeb1add6263
#
_cell.length_a   1.000
_cell.length_b   1.000
_cell.length_c   1.000
_cell.angle_alpha   90.00
_cell.angle_beta   90.00
_cell.angle_gamma   90.00
#
_symmetry.space_group_name_H-M   'P 1'
#
loop_
_entity.id
_entity.type
_entity.pdbx_description
1 polymer ?
#
loop_
_entity_poly.entity_id
_entity_poly.type
_entity_poly.pdbx_seq_one_letter_code
_entity_poly.pdbx_strand_id
1 'polypeptide(L)'
;MQRIKWTDRRFSFDFPAGIYPEMIERVRGTPARLEELVAGLPPETLIEQVDGRWSMQENAGHLLDLESLVSQRVDEYVAGNTTLHAADMSNRKTYEASHNDVPVASILTAFRTARRELVDRLETLDADVFAHSALHPRLNVQMRLVDMLFFQAEHDDYHLARISELKKICANHFS
;
A
#
# COMPACT_ATOMS: atom_id res chain seq x y z
N MET A 1 -8.90 18.44 12.36
CA MET A 1 -8.74 17.10 13.02
C MET A 1 -7.40 16.52 12.56
N GLN A 2 -6.54 16.10 13.48
CA GLN A 2 -5.23 15.53 13.13
C GLN A 2 -5.39 14.07 12.66
N ARG A 3 -4.70 13.67 11.58
CA ARG A 3 -4.69 12.27 11.12
C ARG A 3 -4.04 11.35 12.15
N ILE A 4 -4.66 10.20 12.39
CA ILE A 4 -4.05 9.13 13.19
C ILE A 4 -2.87 8.55 12.40
N LYS A 5 -1.70 8.43 13.05
CA LYS A 5 -0.55 7.79 12.42
C LYS A 5 -0.86 6.33 12.10
N TRP A 6 -0.27 5.81 11.01
CA TRP A 6 -0.46 4.43 10.61
C TRP A 6 -0.16 3.44 11.74
N THR A 7 0.94 3.66 12.44
CA THR A 7 1.39 2.80 13.55
C THR A 7 0.47 2.81 14.76
N ASP A 8 -0.35 3.85 14.91
CA ASP A 8 -1.26 4.03 16.05
C ASP A 8 -2.68 3.51 15.75
N ARG A 9 -2.93 3.12 14.47
CA ARG A 9 -4.21 2.56 14.05
C ARG A 9 -4.42 1.17 14.64
N ARG A 10 -5.67 0.90 15.03
CA ARG A 10 -6.14 -0.43 15.45
C ARG A 10 -7.05 -0.98 14.36
N PHE A 11 -6.94 -2.29 14.15
CA PHE A 11 -7.71 -2.99 13.12
C PHE A 11 -8.57 -4.07 13.76
N SER A 12 -9.80 -4.23 13.29
CA SER A 12 -10.66 -5.38 13.57
C SER A 12 -10.77 -6.21 12.29
N PHE A 13 -10.70 -7.51 12.44
CA PHE A 13 -10.82 -8.48 11.35
C PHE A 13 -12.08 -9.34 11.57
N ASP A 14 -13.12 -8.73 12.14
CA ASP A 14 -14.39 -9.38 12.45
C ASP A 14 -15.31 -9.43 11.23
N PHE A 15 -14.87 -10.15 10.20
CA PHE A 15 -15.62 -10.40 8.98
C PHE A 15 -15.31 -11.80 8.41
N PRO A 16 -16.22 -12.40 7.62
CA PRO A 16 -16.00 -13.73 7.04
C PRO A 16 -14.90 -13.71 5.98
N ALA A 17 -14.16 -14.82 5.82
CA ALA A 17 -13.15 -14.95 4.78
C ALA A 17 -13.75 -14.83 3.37
N GLY A 18 -15.02 -15.14 3.19
CA GLY A 18 -15.71 -15.06 1.90
C GLY A 18 -15.83 -13.69 1.26
N ILE A 19 -15.43 -12.60 1.96
CA ILE A 19 -15.34 -11.25 1.35
C ILE A 19 -14.01 -11.02 0.61
N TYR A 20 -13.18 -12.06 0.43
CA TYR A 20 -11.90 -11.90 -0.26
C TYR A 20 -12.02 -11.32 -1.68
N PRO A 21 -13.07 -11.56 -2.49
CA PRO A 21 -13.19 -10.96 -3.81
C PRO A 21 -13.25 -9.42 -3.72
N GLU A 22 -13.99 -8.87 -2.77
CA GLU A 22 -14.08 -7.42 -2.54
C GLU A 22 -12.73 -6.84 -2.09
N MET A 23 -11.96 -7.59 -1.31
CA MET A 23 -10.62 -7.16 -0.91
C MET A 23 -9.64 -7.16 -2.09
N ILE A 24 -9.74 -8.14 -2.99
CA ILE A 24 -8.98 -8.15 -4.25
C ILE A 24 -9.31 -6.91 -5.08
N GLU A 25 -10.59 -6.56 -5.24
CA GLU A 25 -11.00 -5.36 -5.98
C GLU A 25 -10.50 -4.05 -5.33
N ARG A 26 -10.49 -3.97 -4.00
CA ARG A 26 -9.92 -2.80 -3.31
C ARG A 26 -8.45 -2.60 -3.66
N VAL A 27 -7.63 -3.65 -3.57
CA VAL A 27 -6.20 -3.54 -3.88
C VAL A 27 -5.95 -3.37 -5.38
N ARG A 28 -6.75 -3.99 -6.26
CA ARG A 28 -6.72 -3.80 -7.71
C ARG A 28 -6.91 -2.34 -8.10
N GLY A 29 -7.82 -1.65 -7.43
CA GLY A 29 -8.18 -0.27 -7.73
C GLY A 29 -7.14 0.78 -7.31
N THR A 30 -6.17 0.44 -6.47
CA THR A 30 -5.22 1.41 -5.91
C THR A 30 -4.38 2.13 -6.97
N PRO A 31 -3.75 1.46 -7.96
CA PRO A 31 -2.97 2.16 -8.98
C PRO A 31 -3.79 3.17 -9.78
N ALA A 32 -5.02 2.83 -10.17
CA ALA A 32 -5.89 3.75 -10.92
C ALA A 32 -6.25 4.99 -10.10
N ARG A 33 -6.58 4.81 -8.82
CA ARG A 33 -6.86 5.92 -7.89
C ARG A 33 -5.63 6.81 -7.67
N LEU A 34 -4.44 6.21 -7.58
CA LEU A 34 -3.19 6.95 -7.45
C LEU A 34 -2.91 7.78 -8.70
N GLU A 35 -3.03 7.18 -9.89
CA GLU A 35 -2.83 7.86 -11.17
C GLU A 35 -3.79 9.06 -11.32
N GLU A 36 -5.07 8.88 -10.99
CA GLU A 36 -6.06 9.95 -11.00
C GLU A 36 -5.70 11.10 -10.03
N LEU A 37 -5.22 10.77 -8.83
CA LEU A 37 -4.83 11.77 -7.84
C LEU A 37 -3.69 12.67 -8.30
N VAL A 38 -2.70 12.12 -9.02
CA VAL A 38 -1.51 12.86 -9.46
C VAL A 38 -1.60 13.37 -10.90
N ALA A 39 -2.66 13.01 -11.63
CA ALA A 39 -2.85 13.42 -13.01
C ALA A 39 -2.86 14.94 -13.18
N GLY A 40 -2.07 15.43 -14.14
CA GLY A 40 -2.02 16.85 -14.50
C GLY A 40 -1.30 17.75 -13.46
N LEU A 41 -0.73 17.19 -12.40
CA LEU A 41 0.07 17.96 -11.45
C LEU A 41 1.46 18.24 -12.03
N PRO A 42 2.00 19.46 -11.84
CA PRO A 42 3.37 19.80 -12.23
C PRO A 42 4.38 18.92 -11.49
N PRO A 43 5.50 18.52 -12.14
CA PRO A 43 6.52 17.71 -11.50
C PRO A 43 7.06 18.29 -10.18
N GLU A 44 7.28 19.59 -10.13
CA GLU A 44 7.73 20.31 -8.93
C GLU A 44 6.75 20.18 -7.76
N THR A 45 5.45 20.13 -8.04
CA THR A 45 4.42 19.92 -7.01
C THR A 45 4.43 18.48 -6.47
N LEU A 46 4.74 17.50 -7.34
CA LEU A 46 4.78 16.09 -6.94
C LEU A 46 5.91 15.77 -5.97
N ILE A 47 7.04 16.48 -6.08
CA ILE A 47 8.25 16.27 -5.26
C ILE A 47 8.34 17.22 -4.06
N GLU A 48 7.37 18.14 -3.88
CA GLU A 48 7.35 19.08 -2.76
C GLU A 48 7.17 18.35 -1.43
N GLN A 49 8.13 18.53 -0.53
CA GLN A 49 8.08 17.99 0.84
C GLN A 49 7.51 19.05 1.78
N VAL A 50 6.40 18.75 2.44
CA VAL A 50 5.76 19.63 3.40
C VAL A 50 6.13 19.20 4.82
N ASP A 51 6.64 20.12 5.64
CA ASP A 51 7.09 19.88 7.02
C ASP A 51 8.13 18.75 7.14
N GLY A 52 9.02 18.61 6.17
CA GLY A 52 10.07 17.58 6.15
C GLY A 52 9.53 16.15 6.04
N ARG A 53 8.30 15.97 5.58
CA ARG A 53 7.67 14.66 5.37
C ARG A 53 7.64 14.31 3.88
N TRP A 54 7.44 13.05 3.61
CA TRP A 54 7.36 12.53 2.24
C TRP A 54 6.45 13.35 1.34
N SER A 55 6.95 13.65 0.14
CA SER A 55 6.22 14.25 -0.97
C SER A 55 5.10 13.32 -1.47
N MET A 56 4.30 13.80 -2.43
CA MET A 56 3.32 12.94 -3.12
C MET A 56 4.02 11.79 -3.84
N GLN A 57 5.14 12.08 -4.50
CA GLN A 57 5.90 11.08 -5.27
C GLN A 57 6.59 10.06 -4.37
N GLU A 58 7.14 10.45 -3.21
CA GLU A 58 7.68 9.51 -2.22
C GLU A 58 6.60 8.61 -1.61
N ASN A 59 5.38 9.13 -1.37
CA ASN A 59 4.26 8.31 -0.94
C ASN A 59 3.84 7.28 -2.02
N ALA A 60 3.85 7.67 -3.30
CA ALA A 60 3.59 6.75 -4.41
C ALA A 60 4.69 5.68 -4.53
N GLY A 61 5.95 6.09 -4.41
CA GLY A 61 7.10 5.18 -4.42
C GLY A 61 7.09 4.19 -3.27
N HIS A 62 6.67 4.62 -2.07
CA HIS A 62 6.52 3.74 -0.92
C HIS A 62 5.49 2.62 -1.16
N LEU A 63 4.37 2.92 -1.83
CA LEU A 63 3.40 1.88 -2.21
C LEU A 63 4.04 0.84 -3.13
N LEU A 64 4.83 1.26 -4.12
CA LEU A 64 5.59 0.35 -4.99
C LEU A 64 6.60 -0.48 -4.20
N ASP A 65 7.34 0.14 -3.28
CA ASP A 65 8.39 -0.53 -2.51
C ASP A 65 7.88 -1.71 -1.68
N LEU A 66 6.62 -1.64 -1.23
CA LEU A 66 6.01 -2.67 -0.41
C LEU A 66 5.42 -3.83 -1.21
N GLU A 67 5.26 -3.73 -2.54
CA GLU A 67 4.68 -4.82 -3.35
C GLU A 67 5.45 -6.14 -3.19
N SER A 68 6.78 -6.08 -3.10
CA SER A 68 7.60 -7.27 -2.88
C SER A 68 7.33 -7.96 -1.54
N LEU A 69 7.08 -7.19 -0.48
CA LEU A 69 6.72 -7.72 0.83
C LEU A 69 5.33 -8.37 0.80
N VAL A 70 4.36 -7.72 0.14
CA VAL A 70 2.99 -8.26 0.03
C VAL A 70 3.00 -9.56 -0.76
N SER A 71 3.70 -9.60 -1.90
CA SER A 71 3.86 -10.81 -2.71
C SER A 71 4.50 -11.96 -1.92
N GLN A 72 5.59 -11.68 -1.19
CA GLN A 72 6.24 -12.66 -0.33
C GLN A 72 5.28 -13.22 0.74
N ARG A 73 4.47 -12.37 1.35
CA ARG A 73 3.49 -12.81 2.36
C ARG A 73 2.40 -13.68 1.76
N VAL A 74 1.97 -13.42 0.52
CA VAL A 74 1.06 -14.33 -0.19
C VAL A 74 1.71 -15.70 -0.39
N ASP A 75 3.03 -15.74 -0.75
CA ASP A 75 3.79 -17.00 -0.84
C ASP A 75 3.78 -17.75 0.50
N GLU A 76 3.97 -17.04 1.60
CA GLU A 76 3.99 -17.61 2.95
C GLU A 76 2.63 -18.20 3.35
N TYR A 77 1.51 -17.57 2.99
CA TYR A 77 0.16 -18.14 3.20
C TYR A 77 -0.06 -19.40 2.36
N VAL A 78 0.35 -19.39 1.10
CA VAL A 78 0.25 -20.55 0.21
C VAL A 78 1.10 -21.71 0.73
N ALA A 79 2.29 -21.41 1.26
CA ALA A 79 3.20 -22.42 1.84
C ALA A 79 2.76 -22.92 3.22
N GLY A 80 1.73 -22.31 3.84
CA GLY A 80 1.26 -22.68 5.18
C GLY A 80 2.22 -22.22 6.30
N ASN A 81 2.97 -21.15 6.08
CA ASN A 81 3.85 -20.59 7.12
C ASN A 81 3.02 -20.09 8.31
N THR A 82 3.55 -20.29 9.51
CA THR A 82 2.89 -19.88 10.76
C THR A 82 3.16 -18.43 11.16
N THR A 83 4.16 -17.79 10.54
CA THR A 83 4.56 -16.40 10.81
C THR A 83 4.92 -15.72 9.49
N LEU A 84 4.43 -14.49 9.31
CA LEU A 84 4.71 -13.68 8.13
C LEU A 84 6.04 -12.95 8.24
N HIS A 85 6.65 -12.65 7.10
CA HIS A 85 7.83 -11.80 7.04
C HIS A 85 7.55 -10.41 7.63
N ALA A 86 8.50 -9.91 8.44
CA ALA A 86 8.40 -8.61 9.08
C ALA A 86 8.66 -7.47 8.08
N ALA A 87 7.86 -6.40 8.15
CA ALA A 87 8.16 -5.18 7.42
C ALA A 87 9.37 -4.45 8.05
N ASP A 88 10.19 -3.83 7.21
CA ASP A 88 11.20 -2.86 7.67
C ASP A 88 10.50 -1.57 8.12
N MET A 89 10.37 -1.40 9.44
CA MET A 89 9.72 -0.22 10.01
C MET A 89 10.54 1.07 9.90
N SER A 90 11.81 0.99 9.47
CA SER A 90 12.62 2.15 9.16
C SER A 90 12.32 2.75 7.79
N ASN A 91 11.60 2.02 6.94
CA ASN A 91 11.31 2.38 5.54
C ASN A 91 12.59 2.67 4.73
N ARG A 92 13.69 1.96 5.04
CA ARG A 92 14.99 2.20 4.42
C ARG A 92 14.93 2.15 2.90
N LYS A 93 14.20 1.16 2.33
CA LYS A 93 14.04 1.02 0.88
C LYS A 93 13.49 2.29 0.24
N THR A 94 12.47 2.92 0.84
CA THR A 94 11.86 4.15 0.32
C THR A 94 12.82 5.35 0.42
N TYR A 95 13.56 5.47 1.53
CA TYR A 95 14.53 6.55 1.69
C TYR A 95 15.74 6.41 0.73
N GLU A 96 16.20 5.18 0.46
CA GLU A 96 17.32 4.92 -0.44
C GLU A 96 16.94 4.99 -1.92
N ALA A 97 15.65 4.82 -2.25
CA ALA A 97 15.17 4.77 -3.64
C ALA A 97 15.18 6.12 -4.37
N SER A 98 15.33 7.24 -3.63
CA SER A 98 15.36 8.60 -4.21
C SER A 98 14.20 8.85 -5.18
N HIS A 99 12.99 8.51 -4.76
CA HIS A 99 11.80 8.57 -5.63
C HIS A 99 11.57 9.94 -6.25
N ASN A 100 12.00 11.03 -5.61
CA ASN A 100 11.87 12.38 -6.16
C ASN A 100 12.80 12.65 -7.36
N ASP A 101 13.81 11.80 -7.59
CA ASP A 101 14.79 11.98 -8.66
C ASP A 101 14.42 11.23 -9.94
N VAL A 102 13.32 10.47 -9.95
CA VAL A 102 12.86 9.71 -11.11
C VAL A 102 11.51 10.25 -11.63
N PRO A 103 11.17 10.05 -12.92
CA PRO A 103 9.85 10.44 -13.44
C PRO A 103 8.72 9.70 -12.70
N VAL A 104 7.70 10.43 -12.25
CA VAL A 104 6.52 9.83 -11.60
C VAL A 104 5.87 8.73 -12.45
N ALA A 105 5.85 8.90 -13.77
CA ALA A 105 5.30 7.90 -14.69
C ALA A 105 5.99 6.53 -14.56
N SER A 106 7.29 6.50 -14.26
CA SER A 106 8.02 5.25 -14.02
C SER A 106 7.54 4.54 -12.76
N ILE A 107 7.31 5.29 -11.67
CA ILE A 107 6.78 4.77 -10.41
C ILE A 107 5.37 4.22 -10.61
N LEU A 108 4.49 5.00 -11.27
CA LEU A 108 3.10 4.60 -11.54
C LEU A 108 3.02 3.33 -12.39
N THR A 109 3.83 3.26 -13.44
CA THR A 109 3.89 2.08 -14.34
C THR A 109 4.39 0.86 -13.59
N ALA A 110 5.46 0.98 -12.83
CA ALA A 110 6.02 -0.11 -12.04
C ALA A 110 5.04 -0.61 -10.97
N PHE A 111 4.38 0.32 -10.25
CA PHE A 111 3.38 -0.02 -9.25
C PHE A 111 2.17 -0.73 -9.86
N ARG A 112 1.65 -0.22 -10.99
CA ARG A 112 0.54 -0.87 -11.72
C ARG A 112 0.91 -2.28 -12.17
N THR A 113 2.13 -2.48 -12.65
CA THR A 113 2.62 -3.78 -13.09
C THR A 113 2.71 -4.76 -11.92
N ALA A 114 3.40 -4.38 -10.85
CA ALA A 114 3.57 -5.23 -9.67
C ALA A 114 2.22 -5.59 -9.01
N ARG A 115 1.31 -4.59 -8.90
CA ARG A 115 -0.04 -4.82 -8.33
C ARG A 115 -0.88 -5.74 -9.22
N ARG A 116 -0.80 -5.62 -10.53
CA ARG A 116 -1.48 -6.54 -11.46
C ARG A 116 -0.98 -7.96 -11.28
N GLU A 117 0.34 -8.17 -11.23
CA GLU A 117 0.93 -9.49 -11.00
C GLU A 117 0.46 -10.10 -9.68
N LEU A 118 0.40 -9.29 -8.61
CA LEU A 118 -0.14 -9.71 -7.32
C LEU A 118 -1.61 -10.14 -7.44
N VAL A 119 -2.43 -9.34 -8.11
CA VAL A 119 -3.87 -9.60 -8.28
C VAL A 119 -4.11 -10.84 -9.15
N ASP A 120 -3.42 -10.94 -10.28
CA ASP A 120 -3.52 -12.11 -11.18
C ASP A 120 -3.20 -13.40 -10.40
N ARG A 121 -2.20 -13.34 -9.53
CA ARG A 121 -1.87 -14.45 -8.65
C ARG A 121 -2.94 -14.76 -7.62
N LEU A 122 -3.48 -13.75 -6.92
CA LEU A 122 -4.55 -13.94 -5.94
C LEU A 122 -5.78 -14.60 -6.55
N GLU A 123 -6.12 -14.28 -7.80
CA GLU A 123 -7.25 -14.86 -8.54
C GLU A 123 -7.05 -16.32 -8.92
N THR A 124 -5.81 -16.82 -8.88
CA THR A 124 -5.52 -18.25 -9.13
C THR A 124 -5.58 -19.12 -7.87
N LEU A 125 -5.71 -18.51 -6.69
CA LEU A 125 -5.73 -19.25 -5.42
C LEU A 125 -7.10 -19.88 -5.15
N ASP A 126 -7.08 -21.05 -4.54
CA ASP A 126 -8.28 -21.68 -4.02
C ASP A 126 -8.88 -20.80 -2.88
N ALA A 127 -10.21 -20.75 -2.80
CA ALA A 127 -10.92 -19.93 -1.82
C ALA A 127 -10.50 -20.22 -0.37
N ASP A 128 -10.15 -21.46 -0.05
CA ASP A 128 -9.74 -21.87 1.29
C ASP A 128 -8.43 -21.23 1.73
N VAL A 129 -7.53 -20.85 0.80
CA VAL A 129 -6.27 -20.18 1.11
C VAL A 129 -6.52 -18.82 1.77
N PHE A 130 -7.61 -18.15 1.43
CA PHE A 130 -7.97 -16.86 2.05
C PHE A 130 -8.34 -16.95 3.53
N ALA A 131 -8.63 -18.16 4.02
CA ALA A 131 -8.85 -18.45 5.44
C ALA A 131 -7.58 -18.93 6.17
N HIS A 132 -6.48 -19.23 5.44
CA HIS A 132 -5.22 -19.59 6.07
C HIS A 132 -4.70 -18.46 6.94
N SER A 133 -4.22 -18.81 8.15
CA SER A 133 -3.83 -17.85 9.18
C SER A 133 -2.34 -17.95 9.52
N ALA A 134 -1.69 -16.80 9.69
CA ALA A 134 -0.31 -16.70 10.13
C ALA A 134 -0.15 -15.52 11.11
N LEU A 135 0.85 -15.58 11.97
CA LEU A 135 1.15 -14.49 12.91
C LEU A 135 1.70 -13.28 12.18
N HIS A 136 1.03 -12.13 12.30
CA HIS A 136 1.56 -10.86 11.79
C HIS A 136 2.53 -10.25 12.81
N PRO A 137 3.84 -10.15 12.52
CA PRO A 137 4.87 -9.88 13.52
C PRO A 137 4.72 -8.53 14.22
N ARG A 138 4.33 -7.47 13.50
CA ARG A 138 4.15 -6.13 14.09
C ARG A 138 2.90 -6.02 14.97
N LEU A 139 1.78 -6.60 14.53
CA LEU A 139 0.51 -6.51 15.26
C LEU A 139 0.40 -7.56 16.36
N ASN A 140 1.21 -8.61 16.28
CA ASN A 140 1.19 -9.76 17.18
C ASN A 140 -0.21 -10.41 17.26
N VAL A 141 -0.87 -10.54 16.10
CA VAL A 141 -2.20 -11.17 15.96
C VAL A 141 -2.16 -12.23 14.87
N GLN A 142 -2.99 -13.25 15.01
CA GLN A 142 -3.26 -14.19 13.92
C GLN A 142 -4.08 -13.45 12.85
N MET A 143 -3.58 -13.50 11.63
CA MET A 143 -4.13 -12.77 10.48
C MET A 143 -4.34 -13.75 9.33
N ARG A 144 -5.56 -13.84 8.81
CA ARG A 144 -5.86 -14.63 7.62
C ARG A 144 -5.38 -13.88 6.38
N LEU A 145 -5.25 -14.57 5.24
CA LEU A 145 -4.89 -13.88 3.99
C LEU A 145 -5.91 -12.78 3.64
N VAL A 146 -7.20 -13.02 3.83
CA VAL A 146 -8.23 -11.97 3.62
C VAL A 146 -8.03 -10.76 4.52
N ASP A 147 -7.61 -10.96 5.78
CA ASP A 147 -7.30 -9.89 6.74
C ASP A 147 -6.05 -9.11 6.29
N MET A 148 -5.07 -9.82 5.72
CA MET A 148 -3.86 -9.21 5.16
C MET A 148 -4.19 -8.33 3.96
N LEU A 149 -5.11 -8.75 3.08
CA LEU A 149 -5.57 -7.93 1.95
C LEU A 149 -6.34 -6.69 2.43
N PHE A 150 -7.20 -6.83 3.44
CA PHE A 150 -7.85 -5.69 4.09
C PHE A 150 -6.81 -4.72 4.66
N PHE A 151 -5.83 -5.24 5.41
CA PHE A 151 -4.76 -4.44 6.00
C PHE A 151 -3.93 -3.71 4.93
N GLN A 152 -3.63 -4.37 3.81
CA GLN A 152 -2.96 -3.76 2.66
C GLN A 152 -3.81 -2.64 2.05
N ALA A 153 -5.10 -2.88 1.84
CA ALA A 153 -6.01 -1.86 1.30
C ALA A 153 -6.12 -0.63 2.22
N GLU A 154 -6.15 -0.83 3.55
CA GLU A 154 -6.13 0.26 4.54
C GLU A 154 -4.80 1.05 4.50
N HIS A 155 -3.68 0.37 4.23
CA HIS A 155 -2.38 1.01 4.07
C HIS A 155 -2.34 1.84 2.78
N ASP A 156 -2.82 1.30 1.68
CA ASP A 156 -2.94 2.01 0.42
C ASP A 156 -3.79 3.28 0.60
N ASP A 157 -4.98 3.15 1.19
CA ASP A 157 -5.89 4.27 1.45
C ASP A 157 -5.26 5.33 2.39
N TYR A 158 -4.42 4.91 3.33
CA TYR A 158 -3.68 5.83 4.18
C TYR A 158 -2.74 6.73 3.37
N HIS A 159 -2.00 6.17 2.40
CA HIS A 159 -1.09 6.93 1.54
C HIS A 159 -1.83 7.74 0.48
N LEU A 160 -2.89 7.21 -0.13
CA LEU A 160 -3.75 7.98 -1.04
C LEU A 160 -4.38 9.20 -0.35
N ALA A 161 -4.85 9.03 0.89
CA ALA A 161 -5.36 10.15 1.68
C ALA A 161 -4.28 11.19 2.00
N ARG A 162 -3.02 10.77 2.22
CA ARG A 162 -1.90 11.71 2.40
C ARG A 162 -1.59 12.48 1.12
N ILE A 163 -1.58 11.81 -0.03
CA ILE A 163 -1.40 12.46 -1.33
C ILE A 163 -2.52 13.48 -1.58
N SER A 164 -3.78 13.14 -1.30
CA SER A 164 -4.91 14.07 -1.43
C SER A 164 -4.79 15.30 -0.52
N GLU A 165 -4.26 15.12 0.69
CA GLU A 165 -3.98 16.22 1.62
C GLU A 165 -2.86 17.12 1.08
N LEU A 166 -1.75 16.55 0.62
CA LEU A 166 -0.64 17.28 0.04
C LEU A 166 -1.06 18.07 -1.19
N LYS A 167 -1.85 17.47 -2.09
CA LYS A 167 -2.42 18.15 -3.26
C LYS A 167 -3.17 19.44 -2.89
N LYS A 168 -3.95 19.40 -1.80
CA LYS A 168 -4.68 20.58 -1.32
C LYS A 168 -3.75 21.64 -0.71
N ILE A 169 -2.70 21.22 0.02
CA ILE A 169 -1.73 22.13 0.64
C ILE A 169 -0.94 22.85 -0.47
N CYS A 170 -0.37 22.09 -1.41
CA CYS A 170 0.43 22.66 -2.50
C CYS A 170 -0.41 23.57 -3.41
N ALA A 171 -1.68 23.24 -3.69
CA ALA A 171 -2.56 24.12 -4.48
C ALA A 171 -2.73 25.52 -3.85
N ASN A 172 -2.70 25.61 -2.52
CA ASN A 172 -2.82 26.89 -1.82
C ASN A 172 -1.50 27.71 -1.80
N HIS A 173 -0.34 27.08 -2.11
CA HIS A 173 0.95 27.77 -2.17
C HIS A 173 1.16 28.49 -3.51
N PHE A 174 0.43 28.07 -4.57
CA PHE A 174 0.55 28.62 -5.92
C PHE A 174 -0.64 29.51 -6.33
N SER A 175 -1.55 29.79 -5.39
CA SER A 175 -2.69 30.73 -5.55
C SER A 175 -2.39 32.07 -4.90
#